data_e062dd7abb7062aaf1609e63d78f2c83
#
_entry.id   e062dd7abb7062aaf1609e63d78f2c83
#
_cell.length_a   1.000
_cell.length_b   1.000
_cell.length_c   1.000
_cell.angle_alpha   90.00
_cell.angle_beta   90.00
_cell.angle_gamma   90.00
#
_symmetry.space_group_name_H-M   'P 1'
#
loop_
_entity.id
_entity.type
_entity.pdbx_description
1 polymer ?
#
loop_
_entity_poly.entity_id
_entity_poly.type
_entity_poly.pdbx_seq_one_letter_code
_entity_poly.pdbx_strand_id
1 'polypeptide(L)'
;MERAGPYGSGNAEPVFALPAHRLLDVSEVGAGHIRLRAQAGDGAKIDGIAFRASGQPLEHALRAARGAMVHLAGTLALDQWGGAERVQLRLLDIARVDQRVA
;
A
#
# COMPACT_ATOMS: atom_id res chain seq x y z
N MET A 1 -10.04 12.69 -17.51
CA MET A 1 -9.89 12.24 -17.52
C MET A 1 -9.77 12.18 -17.87
N GLU A 2 -9.47 11.92 -17.92
CA GLU A 2 -9.16 11.55 -18.21
C GLU A 2 -9.05 11.35 -18.54
N ARG A 3 -8.77 11.02 -18.99
CA ARG A 3 -8.40 10.51 -19.29
C ARG A 3 -8.48 10.05 -19.87
N ALA A 4 -8.46 9.78 -20.21
CA ALA A 4 -8.31 9.17 -20.64
C ALA A 4 -8.30 8.64 -20.81
N GLY A 5 -8.21 8.35 -20.99
CA GLY A 5 -7.77 7.74 -21.00
C GLY A 5 -7.53 7.30 -20.92
N PRO A 6 -7.58 6.85 -21.14
CA PRO A 6 -7.09 6.24 -20.79
C PRO A 6 -6.54 6.04 -20.20
N TYR A 7 -7.00 5.79 -19.88
CA TYR A 7 -5.95 5.44 -19.32
C TYR A 7 -4.88 5.28 -20.18
N GLY A 8 -4.66 5.14 -20.88
CA GLY A 8 -3.72 4.93 -21.63
C GLY A 8 -2.62 5.49 -21.42
N SER A 9 -2.04 5.73 -22.15
CA SER A 9 -0.98 6.35 -21.89
C SER A 9 -1.33 7.26 -20.89
N GLY A 10 -0.78 7.17 -19.95
CA GLY A 10 -1.06 8.02 -18.94
C GLY A 10 -2.30 7.72 -18.25
N ASN A 11 -2.83 6.57 -18.40
CA ASN A 11 -3.84 6.30 -17.65
C ASN A 11 -3.51 6.32 -16.28
N ALA A 12 -4.00 7.19 -15.52
CA ALA A 12 -3.84 7.20 -14.12
C ALA A 12 -4.73 6.16 -13.51
N GLU A 13 -4.13 5.24 -12.78
CA GLU A 13 -4.90 4.29 -12.02
C GLU A 13 -5.57 5.01 -10.87
N PRO A 14 -6.79 4.64 -10.50
CA PRO A 14 -7.43 5.27 -9.36
C PRO A 14 -6.67 4.98 -8.07
N VAL A 15 -6.58 5.98 -7.21
CA VAL A 15 -5.97 5.83 -5.91
C VAL A 15 -7.07 5.56 -4.91
N PHE A 16 -6.89 4.50 -4.14
CA PHE A 16 -7.84 4.12 -3.10
C PHE A 16 -7.24 4.41 -1.74
N ALA A 17 -8.09 4.76 -0.79
CA ALA A 17 -7.68 4.91 0.60
C ALA A 17 -8.25 3.76 1.39
N LEU A 18 -7.39 3.11 2.17
CA LEU A 18 -7.79 2.03 3.06
C LEU A 18 -7.65 2.55 4.48
N PRO A 19 -8.76 2.98 5.09
CA PRO A 19 -8.66 3.58 6.42
C PRO A 19 -8.49 2.54 7.50
N ALA A 20 -7.76 2.91 8.54
CA ALA A 20 -7.72 2.17 9.79
C ALA A 20 -7.36 0.70 9.63
N HIS A 21 -6.19 0.45 9.03
CA HIS A 21 -5.63 -0.90 8.98
C HIS A 21 -4.46 -1.00 9.94
N ARG A 22 -4.32 -2.15 10.59
CA ARG A 22 -3.15 -2.38 11.43
C ARG A 22 -2.01 -2.89 10.57
N LEU A 23 -0.88 -2.23 10.66
CA LEU A 23 0.30 -2.63 9.88
C LEU A 23 0.97 -3.79 10.61
N LEU A 24 0.90 -4.98 10.02
CA LEU A 24 1.37 -6.19 10.69
C LEU A 24 2.83 -6.46 10.43
N ASP A 25 3.29 -6.24 9.22
CA ASP A 25 4.63 -6.64 8.84
C ASP A 25 5.18 -5.70 7.77
N VAL A 26 6.49 -5.51 7.79
CA VAL A 26 7.20 -4.69 6.82
C VAL A 26 8.54 -5.37 6.56
N SER A 27 8.87 -5.63 5.31
CA SER A 27 10.14 -6.26 4.97
C SER A 27 10.62 -5.78 3.61
N GLU A 28 11.92 -5.84 3.42
CA GLU A 28 12.48 -5.50 2.12
C GLU A 28 12.53 -6.74 1.24
N VAL A 29 12.10 -6.62 0.01
CA VAL A 29 12.09 -7.72 -0.93
C VAL A 29 12.65 -7.25 -2.27
N GLY A 30 13.26 -8.16 -2.98
CA GLY A 30 13.78 -7.86 -4.31
C GLY A 30 14.82 -6.77 -4.30
N ALA A 31 14.78 -5.94 -5.30
CA ALA A 31 15.79 -4.91 -5.49
C ALA A 31 15.28 -3.58 -4.99
N GLY A 32 15.16 -3.47 -3.67
CA GLY A 32 14.82 -2.19 -3.08
C GLY A 32 13.34 -1.93 -2.93
N HIS A 33 12.51 -2.96 -2.97
CA HIS A 33 11.08 -2.82 -2.75
C HIS A 33 10.73 -3.17 -1.31
N ILE A 34 9.70 -2.55 -0.78
CA ILE A 34 9.26 -2.81 0.59
C ILE A 34 7.90 -3.47 0.53
N ARG A 35 7.81 -4.64 1.11
CA ARG A 35 6.57 -5.40 1.19
C ARG A 35 5.94 -5.15 2.55
N LEU A 36 4.62 -5.05 2.56
CA LEU A 36 3.90 -4.85 3.81
C LEU A 36 2.66 -5.74 3.84
N ARG A 37 2.19 -6.00 5.04
CA ARG A 37 0.93 -6.70 5.26
C ARG A 37 0.13 -5.92 6.30
N ALA A 38 -1.15 -5.71 6.01
CA ALA A 38 -2.01 -4.96 6.90
C ALA A 38 -3.31 -5.70 7.11
N GLN A 39 -3.99 -5.39 8.21
CA GLN A 39 -5.22 -6.07 8.59
C GLN A 39 -6.31 -5.06 8.87
N ALA A 40 -7.46 -5.25 8.26
CA ALA A 40 -8.61 -4.42 8.50
C ALA A 40 -9.27 -4.79 9.83
N GLY A 41 -10.20 -3.96 10.28
CA GLY A 41 -10.87 -4.20 11.55
C GLY A 41 -11.69 -5.47 11.59
N ASP A 42 -12.13 -5.98 10.44
CA ASP A 42 -12.89 -7.22 10.38
C ASP A 42 -12.00 -8.45 10.27
N GLY A 43 -10.69 -8.28 10.31
CA GLY A 43 -9.75 -9.38 10.24
C GLY A 43 -9.21 -9.66 8.85
N ALA A 44 -9.73 -9.02 7.82
CA ALA A 44 -9.25 -9.24 6.47
C ALA A 44 -7.85 -8.67 6.31
N LYS A 45 -6.99 -9.41 5.64
CA LYS A 45 -5.60 -8.98 5.45
C LYS A 45 -5.36 -8.64 4.00
N ILE A 46 -4.49 -7.66 3.79
CA ILE A 46 -4.10 -7.26 2.45
C ILE A 46 -2.58 -7.16 2.40
N ASP A 47 -2.02 -7.63 1.31
CA ASP A 47 -0.60 -7.48 1.05
C ASP A 47 -0.39 -6.25 0.20
N GLY A 48 0.71 -5.56 0.45
CA GLY A 48 1.05 -4.39 -0.33
C GLY A 48 2.53 -4.37 -0.66
N ILE A 49 2.88 -3.54 -1.61
CA ILE A 49 4.26 -3.35 -1.98
C ILE A 49 4.48 -1.87 -2.29
N ALA A 50 5.58 -1.34 -1.78
CA ALA A 50 6.02 0.01 -2.10
C ALA A 50 7.26 -0.12 -2.97
N PHE A 51 7.11 0.16 -4.27
CA PHE A 51 8.19 -0.05 -5.21
C PHE A 51 9.28 0.96 -4.99
N ARG A 52 10.52 0.48 -4.95
CA ARG A 52 11.72 1.30 -4.83
C ARG A 52 11.70 2.19 -3.60
N ALA A 53 11.06 1.74 -2.55
CA ALA A 53 10.95 2.54 -1.34
C ALA A 53 12.12 2.36 -0.39
N SER A 54 13.03 1.44 -0.67
CA SER A 54 14.19 1.22 0.18
C SER A 54 15.02 2.50 0.24
N GLY A 55 15.32 2.95 1.46
CA GLY A 55 16.07 4.18 1.65
C GLY A 55 15.25 5.44 1.48
N GLN A 56 13.96 5.33 1.21
CA GLN A 56 13.11 6.49 1.01
C GLN A 56 12.31 6.79 2.28
N PRO A 57 11.75 7.99 2.40
CA PRO A 57 10.95 8.32 3.58
C PRO A 57 9.78 7.37 3.81
N LEU A 58 9.23 6.79 2.74
CA LEU A 58 8.11 5.86 2.88
C LEU A 58 8.56 4.60 3.63
N GLU A 59 9.76 4.10 3.39
CA GLU A 59 10.26 2.96 4.15
C GLU A 59 10.36 3.31 5.62
N HIS A 60 10.91 4.48 5.92
CA HIS A 60 11.05 4.89 7.30
C HIS A 60 9.68 4.98 7.98
N ALA A 61 8.71 5.56 7.30
CA ALA A 61 7.37 5.69 7.85
C ALA A 61 6.73 4.33 8.07
N LEU A 62 6.91 3.39 7.14
CA LEU A 62 6.34 2.06 7.30
C LEU A 62 6.96 1.34 8.50
N ARG A 63 8.26 1.38 8.63
CA ARG A 63 8.90 0.67 9.73
C ARG A 63 8.55 1.29 11.07
N ALA A 64 8.42 2.60 11.11
CA ALA A 64 8.03 3.29 12.35
C ALA A 64 6.59 3.00 12.72
N ALA A 65 5.73 2.72 11.75
CA ALA A 65 4.31 2.48 12.00
C ALA A 65 3.97 1.01 12.19
N ARG A 66 4.95 0.12 12.15
CA ARG A 66 4.68 -1.31 12.30
C ARG A 66 4.01 -1.56 13.64
N GLY A 67 2.91 -2.30 13.60
CA GLY A 67 2.12 -2.57 14.80
C GLY A 67 1.08 -1.51 15.10
N ALA A 68 1.09 -0.39 14.40
CA ALA A 68 0.16 0.70 14.64
C ALA A 68 -0.97 0.66 13.62
N MET A 69 -2.03 1.38 13.93
CA MET A 69 -3.11 1.58 12.97
C MET A 69 -2.75 2.69 12.02
N VAL A 70 -2.93 2.46 10.74
CA VAL A 70 -2.56 3.41 9.70
C VAL A 70 -3.66 3.51 8.67
N HIS A 71 -3.68 4.63 7.96
CA HIS A 71 -4.43 4.76 6.72
C HIS A 71 -3.45 4.51 5.59
N LEU A 72 -3.86 3.73 4.61
CA LEU A 72 -3.02 3.40 3.48
C LEU A 72 -3.62 4.01 2.23
N ALA A 73 -2.78 4.48 1.33
CA ALA A 73 -3.24 5.02 0.07
C ALA A 73 -2.40 4.42 -1.05
N GLY A 74 -3.06 4.00 -2.10
CA GLY A 74 -2.36 3.41 -3.23
C GLY A 74 -3.31 2.93 -4.29
N THR A 75 -2.77 2.19 -5.24
CA THR A 75 -3.56 1.61 -6.32
C THR A 75 -3.67 0.12 -6.08
N LEU A 76 -4.72 -0.49 -6.60
CA LEU A 76 -4.93 -1.91 -6.47
C LEU A 76 -4.54 -2.61 -7.77
N ALA A 77 -3.82 -3.69 -7.65
CA ALA A 77 -3.43 -4.51 -8.79
C ALA A 77 -3.95 -5.91 -8.58
N LEU A 78 -4.46 -6.50 -9.65
CA LEU A 78 -4.82 -7.90 -9.64
C LEU A 78 -3.64 -8.70 -10.11
N ASP A 79 -3.26 -9.68 -9.32
CA ASP A 79 -2.16 -10.52 -9.62
C ASP A 79 -2.68 -11.94 -9.75
N GLN A 80 -2.42 -12.59 -10.86
CA GLN A 80 -2.82 -13.97 -11.04
C GLN A 80 -1.62 -14.84 -10.80
N TRP A 81 -1.73 -15.64 -9.78
CA TRP A 81 -0.59 -16.38 -9.35
C TRP A 81 -1.05 -17.79 -9.05
N GLY A 82 -0.51 -18.73 -9.77
CA GLY A 82 -0.86 -20.12 -9.52
C GLY A 82 -2.33 -20.45 -9.73
N GLY A 83 -2.97 -19.76 -10.66
CA GLY A 83 -4.38 -19.97 -10.93
C GLY A 83 -5.34 -19.25 -10.00
N ALA A 84 -4.82 -18.50 -9.04
CA ALA A 84 -5.65 -17.75 -8.12
C ALA A 84 -5.46 -16.25 -8.36
N GLU A 85 -6.52 -15.49 -8.19
CA GLU A 85 -6.44 -14.05 -8.27
C GLU A 85 -6.13 -13.48 -6.90
N ARG A 86 -5.19 -12.58 -6.84
CA ARG A 86 -4.86 -11.88 -5.61
C ARG A 86 -4.89 -10.40 -5.85
N VAL A 87 -5.38 -9.66 -4.87
CA VAL A 87 -5.36 -8.21 -4.91
C VAL A 87 -4.15 -7.75 -4.11
N GLN A 88 -3.33 -6.91 -4.71
CA GLN A 88 -2.17 -6.35 -4.06
C GLN A 88 -2.26 -4.84 -4.10
N LEU A 89 -1.96 -4.20 -3.00
CA LEU A 89 -1.93 -2.76 -2.92
C LEU A 89 -0.56 -2.26 -3.34
N ARG A 90 -0.52 -1.38 -4.31
CA ARG A 90 0.70 -0.65 -4.62
C ARG A 90 0.68 0.60 -3.80
N LEU A 91 1.45 0.59 -2.71
CA LEU A 91 1.38 1.63 -1.72
C LEU A 91 2.03 2.91 -2.22
N LEU A 92 1.35 4.02 -2.06
CA LEU A 92 1.89 5.32 -2.40
C LEU A 92 2.16 6.17 -1.17
N ASP A 93 1.36 5.98 -0.12
CA ASP A 93 1.53 6.81 1.07
C ASP A 93 0.86 6.15 2.27
N ILE A 94 1.27 6.54 3.47
CA ILE A 94 0.65 6.10 4.70
C ILE A 94 0.50 7.28 5.64
N ALA A 95 -0.47 7.18 6.55
CA ALA A 95 -0.63 8.14 7.63
C ALA A 95 -1.07 7.37 8.87
N ARG A 96 -0.58 7.74 10.03
CA ARG A 96 -0.98 7.09 11.26
C ARG A 96 -2.36 7.59 11.67
N VAL A 97 -3.18 6.66 12.13
CA VAL A 97 -4.55 7.01 12.54
C VAL A 97 -4.54 7.92 13.75
N ASP A 98 -3.61 7.70 14.66
CA ASP A 98 -3.52 8.50 15.87
C ASP A 98 -2.76 9.80 15.69
N GLN A 99 -2.31 10.09 14.48
CA GLN A 99 -1.57 11.31 14.24
C GLN A 99 -2.55 12.45 14.12
N ARG A 100 -2.32 13.50 14.89
CA ARG A 100 -3.19 14.64 14.82
C ARG A 100 -2.49 15.77 14.15
N VAL A 101 -3.26 16.50 13.37
CA VAL A 101 -2.80 17.78 12.86
C VAL A 101 -3.26 18.79 13.85
N ALA A 102 -2.36 19.28 14.56
CA ALA A 102 -2.72 20.23 15.61
C ALA A 102 -2.96 21.60 15.02
#